data_55f186224d9cafaba0183b389213b08a
#
_entry.id   55f186224d9cafaba0183b389213b08a
#
_cell.length_a   1.000
_cell.length_b   1.000
_cell.length_c   1.000
_cell.angle_alpha   90.00
_cell.angle_beta   90.00
_cell.angle_gamma   90.00
#
_symmetry.space_group_name_H-M   'P 1'
#
loop_
_entity.id
_entity.type
_entity.pdbx_description
1 polymer ?
#
loop_
_entity_poly.entity_id
_entity_poly.type
_entity_poly.pdbx_seq_one_letter_code
_entity_poly.pdbx_strand_id
1 'polypeptide(L)'
;MRAPATVTAIVALLIIPAAAFAGPSVAAGPIPPSNDNRASATAVDSLPATIAGTTVGATDDPKDPRSGCGRTHDTVWYRLSGTQAGRLVVRLNAIGDLDAVVSVYRAVRSRLTPVGCTATGDDGRGAFSFIGSGGDYLVVVGREPSSDDGRFKLTMFRQEPSSKPPGRALPGTGAGSWVEPITDFDDAWSLRMRAGVEYRINLSPARGRCITLSLFRPHTRSFAGAAPLHVLPCGGYLTYTPGYGGTGRYTLLVTASDERPGRQRYHLQAAVAGPDDMAPGLLLRNMETRGGTLSGTRIDVVDLYRFRVGGRSDVTLTLRGPSSAQLILLSENGHRLSSSDGPGPLTASLGRGTYFVAVRAESGARGRYRISLLERGLTTTTVLANGSRSATVRQGASVAIGVAVAFSSAGVVRLELDRFDPLTGWHFYRLYRLRLGGDGRTGISWRPPAIGHWRVRASFGGTRTASPSDGGTARIVVSD
;
A
#
# COMPACT_ATOMS: atom_id res chain seq x y z
N MET A 1 -81.94 70.19 29.93
CA MET A 1 -82.47 71.41 29.26
C MET A 1 -81.89 71.45 27.84
N ARG A 2 -82.79 71.68 26.89
CA ARG A 2 -82.49 71.59 25.42
C ARG A 2 -81.71 72.80 24.95
N ALA A 3 -80.79 72.63 23.99
CA ALA A 3 -80.30 73.68 23.16
C ALA A 3 -80.20 73.27 21.71
N PRO A 4 -80.43 74.14 20.75
CA PRO A 4 -80.75 73.69 19.38
C PRO A 4 -79.57 73.61 18.42
N ALA A 5 -79.82 72.83 17.39
CA ALA A 5 -78.96 72.60 16.25
C ALA A 5 -78.87 73.80 15.28
N THR A 6 -77.63 74.07 14.79
CA THR A 6 -77.43 74.97 13.67
C THR A 6 -76.89 74.16 12.48
N VAL A 7 -77.54 74.18 11.38
CA VAL A 7 -77.19 73.53 10.09
C VAL A 7 -76.33 74.51 9.29
N THR A 8 -75.13 74.13 8.94
CA THR A 8 -74.28 74.91 7.99
C THR A 8 -74.01 74.01 6.78
N ALA A 9 -74.51 74.39 5.64
CA ALA A 9 -74.29 73.73 4.35
C ALA A 9 -72.90 74.06 3.81
N ILE A 10 -72.10 73.10 3.57
CA ILE A 10 -70.78 73.23 2.89
C ILE A 10 -70.87 72.62 1.50
N VAL A 11 -70.66 73.45 0.48
CA VAL A 11 -70.56 73.09 -0.93
C VAL A 11 -69.19 72.36 -1.12
N ALA A 12 -69.27 71.08 -1.47
CA ALA A 12 -68.03 70.25 -1.78
C ALA A 12 -67.67 70.48 -3.24
N LEU A 13 -66.53 71.09 -3.45
CA LEU A 13 -65.83 71.18 -4.76
C LEU A 13 -65.10 69.86 -5.04
N LEU A 14 -65.55 69.08 -6.01
CA LEU A 14 -64.89 67.84 -6.46
C LEU A 14 -63.64 68.23 -7.26
N ILE A 15 -62.43 68.03 -6.65
CA ILE A 15 -61.15 68.00 -7.36
C ILE A 15 -60.81 66.56 -7.69
N ILE A 16 -60.87 66.18 -8.99
CA ILE A 16 -60.47 64.90 -9.50
C ILE A 16 -58.90 64.90 -9.58
N PRO A 17 -58.18 64.06 -8.81
CA PRO A 17 -56.74 63.96 -9.01
C PRO A 17 -56.49 63.20 -10.30
N ALA A 18 -55.63 63.75 -11.21
CA ALA A 18 -55.06 63.05 -12.34
C ALA A 18 -54.15 61.98 -11.83
N ALA A 19 -54.54 60.69 -11.94
CA ALA A 19 -53.65 59.58 -11.65
C ALA A 19 -52.52 59.52 -12.72
N ALA A 20 -51.32 59.94 -12.34
CA ALA A 20 -50.12 59.67 -13.10
C ALA A 20 -49.86 58.18 -13.08
N PHE A 21 -50.00 57.49 -14.22
CA PHE A 21 -49.52 56.14 -14.41
C PHE A 21 -48.00 56.16 -14.35
N ALA A 22 -47.38 55.87 -13.20
CA ALA A 22 -45.99 55.45 -13.10
C ALA A 22 -45.88 54.07 -13.76
N GLY A 23 -45.34 54.01 -14.97
CA GLY A 23 -44.98 52.74 -15.60
C GLY A 23 -44.00 51.98 -14.69
N PRO A 24 -43.99 50.62 -14.74
CA PRO A 24 -43.05 49.88 -13.95
C PRO A 24 -41.60 50.28 -14.35
N SER A 25 -40.86 50.86 -13.42
CA SER A 25 -39.42 51.07 -13.61
C SER A 25 -38.81 49.66 -13.62
N VAL A 26 -38.42 49.18 -14.80
CA VAL A 26 -37.61 48.00 -14.95
C VAL A 26 -36.30 48.33 -14.22
N ALA A 27 -36.08 47.73 -13.07
CA ALA A 27 -34.77 47.85 -12.39
C ALA A 27 -33.71 47.36 -13.38
N ALA A 28 -32.78 48.25 -13.74
CA ALA A 28 -31.65 47.85 -14.57
C ALA A 28 -30.88 46.77 -13.80
N GLY A 29 -30.73 45.60 -14.43
CA GLY A 29 -29.96 44.50 -13.87
C GLY A 29 -28.49 44.97 -13.55
N PRO A 30 -27.78 44.24 -12.71
CA PRO A 30 -26.41 44.59 -12.40
C PRO A 30 -25.58 44.63 -13.71
N ILE A 31 -24.69 45.61 -13.80
CA ILE A 31 -23.80 45.79 -14.96
C ILE A 31 -22.77 44.69 -14.95
N PRO A 32 -22.61 43.94 -16.07
CA PRO A 32 -21.58 42.90 -16.16
C PRO A 32 -20.17 43.43 -15.83
N PRO A 33 -19.31 42.61 -15.18
CA PRO A 33 -17.92 42.92 -14.95
C PRO A 33 -17.16 43.18 -16.26
N SER A 34 -16.18 44.06 -16.29
CA SER A 34 -15.43 44.37 -17.51
C SER A 34 -14.69 43.18 -18.11
N ASN A 35 -14.46 42.14 -17.35
CA ASN A 35 -13.81 40.87 -17.71
C ASN A 35 -14.79 39.68 -17.76
N ASP A 36 -16.04 39.96 -18.03
CA ASP A 36 -17.13 38.98 -18.15
C ASP A 36 -16.88 37.92 -19.24
N ASN A 37 -16.11 38.24 -20.27
CA ASN A 37 -15.80 37.29 -21.33
C ASN A 37 -14.29 37.15 -21.56
N ARG A 38 -13.89 36.06 -22.21
CA ARG A 38 -12.51 35.71 -22.49
C ARG A 38 -11.74 36.79 -23.27
N ALA A 39 -12.41 37.50 -24.18
CA ALA A 39 -11.74 38.51 -25.02
C ALA A 39 -11.35 39.75 -24.20
N SER A 40 -12.10 40.05 -23.16
CA SER A 40 -11.88 41.15 -22.22
C SER A 40 -11.21 40.72 -20.91
N ALA A 41 -10.55 39.58 -20.89
CA ALA A 41 -9.86 39.06 -19.70
C ALA A 41 -8.91 40.12 -19.10
N THR A 42 -9.03 40.37 -17.81
CA THR A 42 -8.17 41.31 -17.08
C THR A 42 -6.71 40.83 -17.15
N ALA A 43 -5.81 41.68 -17.61
CA ALA A 43 -4.37 41.37 -17.66
C ALA A 43 -3.78 41.29 -16.25
N VAL A 44 -2.93 40.30 -16.03
CA VAL A 44 -2.11 40.14 -14.82
C VAL A 44 -0.66 40.21 -15.26
N ASP A 45 -0.08 41.39 -15.12
CA ASP A 45 1.21 41.73 -15.70
C ASP A 45 2.42 41.19 -14.92
N SER A 46 2.23 40.90 -13.64
CA SER A 46 3.30 40.40 -12.75
C SER A 46 2.79 39.52 -11.64
N LEU A 47 3.66 38.66 -11.15
CA LEU A 47 3.44 37.82 -9.94
C LEU A 47 4.42 38.24 -8.85
N PRO A 48 4.00 38.29 -7.55
CA PRO A 48 2.68 37.91 -7.04
C PRO A 48 1.58 38.97 -7.34
N ALA A 49 0.37 38.51 -7.64
CA ALA A 49 -0.79 39.35 -7.86
C ALA A 49 -1.93 38.98 -6.89
N THR A 50 -2.64 39.99 -6.42
CA THR A 50 -3.86 39.81 -5.65
C THR A 50 -4.93 40.75 -6.19
N ILE A 51 -6.05 40.17 -6.66
CA ILE A 51 -7.09 40.88 -7.39
C ILE A 51 -8.41 40.66 -6.66
N ALA A 52 -9.13 41.74 -6.39
CA ALA A 52 -10.51 41.66 -5.98
C ALA A 52 -11.39 41.52 -7.23
N GLY A 53 -12.28 40.58 -7.24
CA GLY A 53 -13.19 40.29 -8.34
C GLY A 53 -14.61 40.05 -7.88
N THR A 54 -15.54 39.97 -8.84
CA THR A 54 -16.94 39.68 -8.57
C THR A 54 -17.52 38.88 -9.75
N THR A 55 -18.45 37.97 -9.46
CA THR A 55 -19.31 37.31 -10.42
C THR A 55 -20.67 38.01 -10.54
N VAL A 56 -20.92 39.02 -9.70
CA VAL A 56 -22.20 39.76 -9.70
C VAL A 56 -22.43 40.42 -11.05
N GLY A 57 -23.50 40.02 -11.72
CA GLY A 57 -23.86 40.49 -13.04
C GLY A 57 -23.04 39.91 -14.21
N ALA A 58 -22.15 38.99 -13.93
CA ALA A 58 -21.46 38.23 -14.98
C ALA A 58 -22.44 37.34 -15.74
N THR A 59 -22.10 36.97 -16.96
CA THR A 59 -22.98 36.20 -17.83
C THR A 59 -22.39 34.87 -18.25
N ASP A 60 -23.26 33.93 -18.65
CA ASP A 60 -22.79 32.64 -19.19
C ASP A 60 -22.46 32.74 -20.68
N ASP A 61 -21.24 32.42 -21.09
CA ASP A 61 -20.89 32.24 -22.51
C ASP A 61 -20.90 30.72 -22.83
N PRO A 62 -21.75 30.28 -23.79
CA PRO A 62 -21.75 28.89 -24.24
C PRO A 62 -20.40 28.39 -24.78
N LYS A 63 -19.47 29.30 -25.10
CA LYS A 63 -18.10 28.99 -25.54
C LYS A 63 -17.12 28.83 -24.40
N ASP A 64 -17.52 29.05 -23.17
CA ASP A 64 -16.67 28.87 -22.01
C ASP A 64 -16.24 27.41 -21.88
N PRO A 65 -14.98 27.14 -21.67
CA PRO A 65 -14.50 25.79 -21.52
C PRO A 65 -15.04 25.17 -20.23
N ARG A 66 -15.42 23.90 -20.28
CA ARG A 66 -15.87 23.18 -19.10
C ARG A 66 -14.74 23.07 -18.07
N SER A 67 -15.03 23.46 -16.84
CA SER A 67 -14.13 23.23 -15.72
C SER A 67 -13.98 21.73 -15.42
N GLY A 68 -12.80 21.29 -15.05
CA GLY A 68 -12.58 19.95 -14.53
C GLY A 68 -13.16 19.71 -13.13
N CYS A 69 -13.51 20.78 -12.39
CA CYS A 69 -14.02 20.74 -11.02
C CYS A 69 -15.54 20.97 -10.91
N GLY A 70 -16.27 20.87 -12.00
CA GLY A 70 -17.72 21.06 -12.01
C GLY A 70 -18.19 22.04 -13.09
N ARG A 71 -19.52 22.23 -13.16
CA ARG A 71 -20.09 23.28 -13.98
C ARG A 71 -19.87 24.63 -13.29
N THR A 72 -19.57 25.64 -14.08
CA THR A 72 -19.45 27.03 -13.62
C THR A 72 -20.41 27.91 -14.38
N HIS A 73 -20.98 28.90 -13.69
CA HIS A 73 -21.84 29.95 -14.22
C HIS A 73 -21.24 31.31 -13.91
N ASP A 74 -21.68 32.33 -14.61
CA ASP A 74 -21.34 33.73 -14.33
C ASP A 74 -19.82 33.94 -14.22
N THR A 75 -19.12 33.64 -15.32
CA THR A 75 -17.66 33.55 -15.33
C THR A 75 -16.97 34.88 -15.55
N VAL A 76 -15.81 35.09 -14.92
CA VAL A 76 -14.94 36.22 -15.13
C VAL A 76 -13.50 35.76 -15.39
N TRP A 77 -12.80 36.51 -16.27
CA TRP A 77 -11.58 36.05 -16.88
C TRP A 77 -10.38 36.91 -16.54
N TYR A 78 -9.22 36.24 -16.33
CA TYR A 78 -7.93 36.86 -16.11
C TYR A 78 -6.90 36.24 -17.06
N ARG A 79 -5.98 37.05 -17.57
CA ARG A 79 -4.89 36.62 -18.46
C ARG A 79 -3.55 36.85 -17.78
N LEU A 80 -2.82 35.78 -17.61
CA LEU A 80 -1.46 35.77 -17.10
C LEU A 80 -0.53 35.50 -18.29
N SER A 81 0.18 36.53 -18.76
CA SER A 81 1.01 36.48 -19.97
C SER A 81 2.50 36.34 -19.64
N GLY A 82 3.25 35.67 -20.53
CA GLY A 82 4.70 35.60 -20.47
C GLY A 82 5.27 34.95 -19.21
N THR A 83 4.53 34.04 -18.59
CA THR A 83 5.04 33.37 -17.39
C THR A 83 6.29 32.58 -17.70
N GLN A 84 7.25 32.61 -16.79
CA GLN A 84 8.40 31.70 -16.85
C GLN A 84 8.00 30.32 -16.35
N ALA A 85 8.71 29.28 -16.77
CA ALA A 85 8.49 27.92 -16.23
C ALA A 85 8.73 27.87 -14.72
N GLY A 86 7.91 27.10 -14.01
CA GLY A 86 8.00 26.93 -12.56
C GLY A 86 6.66 26.61 -11.93
N ARG A 87 6.64 26.44 -10.62
CA ARG A 87 5.41 26.16 -9.88
C ARG A 87 4.62 27.44 -9.66
N LEU A 88 3.38 27.44 -10.12
CA LEU A 88 2.41 28.52 -9.95
C LEU A 88 1.34 28.08 -8.97
N VAL A 89 0.91 29.00 -8.12
CA VAL A 89 -0.15 28.79 -7.13
C VAL A 89 -1.28 29.76 -7.40
N VAL A 90 -2.50 29.24 -7.39
CA VAL A 90 -3.74 30.00 -7.48
C VAL A 90 -4.54 29.79 -6.20
N ARG A 91 -4.93 30.88 -5.56
CA ARG A 91 -5.80 30.90 -4.38
C ARG A 91 -7.03 31.69 -4.68
N LEU A 92 -8.17 31.15 -4.30
CA LEU A 92 -9.45 31.80 -4.38
C LEU A 92 -10.05 31.89 -2.97
N ASN A 93 -10.42 33.08 -2.55
CA ASN A 93 -11.18 33.31 -1.33
C ASN A 93 -12.50 33.96 -1.73
N ALA A 94 -13.59 33.23 -1.65
CA ALA A 94 -14.95 33.71 -1.82
C ALA A 94 -15.36 34.58 -0.61
N ILE A 95 -16.25 35.50 -0.82
CA ILE A 95 -16.74 36.45 0.19
C ILE A 95 -18.27 36.37 0.20
N GLY A 96 -18.85 36.12 1.37
CA GLY A 96 -20.28 35.85 1.52
C GLY A 96 -20.62 34.39 1.19
N ASP A 97 -21.78 34.16 0.58
CA ASP A 97 -22.33 32.84 0.29
C ASP A 97 -21.96 32.32 -1.12
N LEU A 98 -20.92 32.87 -1.71
CA LEU A 98 -20.40 32.46 -3.00
C LEU A 98 -19.61 31.13 -2.89
N ASP A 99 -20.10 30.07 -3.53
CA ASP A 99 -19.32 28.87 -3.83
C ASP A 99 -18.71 29.03 -5.22
N ALA A 100 -17.41 29.26 -5.26
CA ALA A 100 -16.71 29.58 -6.47
C ALA A 100 -15.77 28.48 -6.94
N VAL A 101 -15.61 28.37 -8.24
CA VAL A 101 -14.64 27.49 -8.89
C VAL A 101 -13.63 28.35 -9.64
N VAL A 102 -12.35 28.11 -9.42
CA VAL A 102 -11.28 28.68 -10.25
C VAL A 102 -10.67 27.58 -11.12
N SER A 103 -10.56 27.84 -12.41
CA SER A 103 -9.94 26.94 -13.38
C SER A 103 -8.82 27.65 -14.16
N VAL A 104 -7.76 26.93 -14.47
CA VAL A 104 -6.63 27.46 -15.23
C VAL A 104 -6.48 26.67 -16.52
N TYR A 105 -6.29 27.41 -17.60
CA TYR A 105 -6.07 26.89 -18.93
C TYR A 105 -4.77 27.46 -19.51
N ARG A 106 -3.99 26.61 -20.15
CA ARG A 106 -2.87 27.06 -20.98
C ARG A 106 -3.41 27.50 -22.34
N ALA A 107 -3.07 28.73 -22.72
CA ALA A 107 -3.45 29.28 -24.02
C ALA A 107 -2.33 29.02 -25.03
N VAL A 108 -2.61 28.23 -26.06
CA VAL A 108 -1.70 27.98 -27.19
C VAL A 108 -2.46 28.33 -28.47
N ARG A 109 -2.11 29.45 -29.08
CA ARG A 109 -2.85 30.01 -30.22
C ARG A 109 -4.34 30.20 -29.81
N SER A 110 -5.26 29.56 -30.53
CA SER A 110 -6.70 29.61 -30.24
C SER A 110 -7.21 28.51 -29.29
N ARG A 111 -6.35 27.53 -28.94
CA ARG A 111 -6.71 26.36 -28.14
C ARG A 111 -6.47 26.60 -26.68
N LEU A 112 -7.42 26.20 -25.83
CA LEU A 112 -7.29 26.13 -24.38
C LEU A 112 -7.08 24.69 -23.96
N THR A 113 -6.00 24.44 -23.22
CA THR A 113 -5.72 23.14 -22.61
C THR A 113 -5.91 23.28 -21.10
N PRO A 114 -6.77 22.49 -20.47
CA PRO A 114 -6.97 22.56 -19.02
C PRO A 114 -5.67 22.18 -18.31
N VAL A 115 -5.35 22.93 -17.26
CA VAL A 115 -4.16 22.74 -16.43
C VAL A 115 -4.57 22.21 -15.06
N GLY A 116 -5.61 22.77 -14.48
CA GLY A 116 -6.15 22.38 -13.18
C GLY A 116 -7.26 23.33 -12.73
N CYS A 117 -7.92 22.96 -11.67
CA CYS A 117 -8.99 23.73 -11.07
C CYS A 117 -9.13 23.40 -9.57
N THR A 118 -9.87 24.22 -8.84
CA THR A 118 -10.36 23.96 -7.49
C THR A 118 -11.66 24.69 -7.25
N ALA A 119 -12.55 24.08 -6.46
CA ALA A 119 -13.70 24.76 -5.88
C ALA A 119 -13.34 25.33 -4.50
N THR A 120 -14.10 26.29 -4.03
CA THR A 120 -14.04 26.71 -2.62
C THR A 120 -14.70 25.63 -1.75
N GLY A 121 -14.14 25.39 -0.56
CA GLY A 121 -14.78 24.56 0.45
C GLY A 121 -15.73 25.37 1.34
N ASP A 122 -16.27 24.72 2.37
CA ASP A 122 -17.22 25.33 3.35
C ASP A 122 -16.64 26.56 4.05
N ASP A 123 -15.30 26.77 4.03
CA ASP A 123 -14.63 27.95 4.57
C ASP A 123 -14.46 29.08 3.53
N GLY A 124 -15.06 28.95 2.36
CA GLY A 124 -14.97 29.90 1.26
C GLY A 124 -13.60 29.97 0.59
N ARG A 125 -12.73 28.95 0.82
CA ARG A 125 -11.34 28.97 0.31
C ARG A 125 -11.07 27.80 -0.61
N GLY A 126 -10.40 28.11 -1.72
CA GLY A 126 -9.86 27.14 -2.65
C GLY A 126 -8.42 27.49 -3.02
N ALA A 127 -7.60 26.49 -3.22
CA ALA A 127 -6.25 26.71 -3.71
C ALA A 127 -5.71 25.47 -4.42
N PHE A 128 -4.95 25.66 -5.49
CA PHE A 128 -4.19 24.61 -6.12
C PHE A 128 -2.89 25.14 -6.70
N SER A 129 -2.00 24.23 -7.03
CA SER A 129 -0.74 24.57 -7.67
C SER A 129 -0.50 23.68 -8.87
N PHE A 130 0.21 24.20 -9.86
CA PHE A 130 0.58 23.47 -11.07
C PHE A 130 1.98 23.83 -11.54
N ILE A 131 2.61 22.94 -12.30
CA ILE A 131 3.90 23.23 -12.91
C ILE A 131 3.64 23.89 -14.27
N GLY A 132 3.88 25.19 -14.34
CA GLY A 132 3.82 25.95 -15.57
C GLY A 132 5.04 25.70 -16.44
N SER A 133 4.82 25.44 -17.71
CA SER A 133 5.88 25.26 -18.72
C SER A 133 6.34 26.58 -19.36
N GLY A 134 5.86 27.71 -18.84
CA GLY A 134 6.00 29.04 -19.43
C GLY A 134 4.92 29.36 -20.46
N GLY A 135 4.81 30.63 -20.84
CA GLY A 135 3.82 31.14 -21.80
C GLY A 135 2.57 31.73 -21.13
N ASP A 136 1.46 31.72 -21.87
CA ASP A 136 0.23 32.41 -21.47
C ASP A 136 -0.77 31.44 -20.84
N TYR A 137 -1.38 31.88 -19.75
CA TYR A 137 -2.46 31.18 -19.05
C TYR A 137 -3.70 32.07 -18.95
N LEU A 138 -4.86 31.43 -19.03
CA LEU A 138 -6.12 32.04 -18.70
C LEU A 138 -6.64 31.43 -17.41
N VAL A 139 -7.04 32.28 -16.49
CA VAL A 139 -7.66 31.93 -15.22
C VAL A 139 -9.11 32.38 -15.28
N VAL A 140 -10.01 31.48 -15.05
CA VAL A 140 -11.45 31.77 -15.01
C VAL A 140 -11.99 31.48 -13.63
N VAL A 141 -12.77 32.39 -13.10
CA VAL A 141 -13.51 32.21 -11.85
C VAL A 141 -14.99 32.27 -12.17
N GLY A 142 -15.74 31.27 -11.73
CA GLY A 142 -17.19 31.22 -11.87
C GLY A 142 -17.81 30.70 -10.59
N ARG A 143 -19.13 30.85 -10.43
CA ARG A 143 -19.87 30.25 -9.31
C ARG A 143 -20.31 28.83 -9.62
N GLU A 144 -20.57 28.04 -8.59
CA GLU A 144 -21.27 26.76 -8.73
C GLU A 144 -22.76 26.97 -9.05
N PRO A 145 -23.43 26.04 -9.75
CA PRO A 145 -24.83 26.20 -10.17
C PRO A 145 -25.81 26.47 -9.02
N SER A 146 -25.52 25.95 -7.83
CA SER A 146 -26.37 26.06 -6.63
C SER A 146 -26.04 27.26 -5.75
N SER A 147 -25.00 28.03 -6.09
CA SER A 147 -24.51 29.16 -5.30
C SER A 147 -25.04 30.48 -5.83
N ASP A 148 -25.08 31.50 -4.95
CA ASP A 148 -25.30 32.88 -5.35
C ASP A 148 -24.06 33.47 -6.01
N ASP A 149 -24.25 34.51 -6.82
CA ASP A 149 -23.16 35.35 -7.32
C ASP A 149 -22.56 36.19 -6.18
N GLY A 150 -21.30 36.56 -6.30
CA GLY A 150 -20.63 37.23 -5.17
C GLY A 150 -19.25 37.80 -5.48
N ARG A 151 -18.61 38.25 -4.44
CA ARG A 151 -17.27 38.82 -4.49
C ARG A 151 -16.23 37.77 -4.10
N PHE A 152 -15.02 37.93 -4.64
CA PHE A 152 -13.90 37.07 -4.27
C PHE A 152 -12.57 37.81 -4.30
N LYS A 153 -11.56 37.18 -3.73
CA LYS A 153 -10.16 37.61 -3.80
C LYS A 153 -9.36 36.48 -4.49
N LEU A 154 -8.82 36.78 -5.66
CA LEU A 154 -7.96 35.88 -6.42
C LEU A 154 -6.50 36.26 -6.18
N THR A 155 -5.69 35.33 -5.67
CA THR A 155 -4.26 35.52 -5.47
C THR A 155 -3.49 34.52 -6.31
N MET A 156 -2.54 35.03 -7.09
CA MET A 156 -1.65 34.21 -7.92
C MET A 156 -0.20 34.56 -7.61
N PHE A 157 0.63 33.55 -7.45
CA PHE A 157 2.05 33.78 -7.22
C PHE A 157 2.89 32.61 -7.72
N ARG A 158 4.15 32.88 -7.99
CA ARG A 158 5.14 31.86 -8.25
C ARG A 158 5.65 31.33 -6.91
N GLN A 159 5.62 30.02 -6.76
CA GLN A 159 6.26 29.40 -5.62
C GLN A 159 7.70 29.03 -6.00
N GLU A 160 8.63 29.72 -5.39
CA GLU A 160 10.02 29.31 -5.42
C GLU A 160 10.18 28.06 -4.57
N PRO A 161 11.00 27.05 -5.01
CA PRO A 161 11.34 25.93 -4.15
C PRO A 161 11.86 26.45 -2.81
N SER A 162 11.21 26.07 -1.72
CA SER A 162 11.66 26.46 -0.37
C SER A 162 12.98 25.80 -0.03
N SER A 163 13.28 24.68 -0.68
CA SER A 163 14.46 23.87 -0.48
C SER A 163 15.35 23.81 -1.71
N LYS A 164 16.66 23.81 -1.48
CA LYS A 164 17.69 23.63 -2.52
C LYS A 164 18.54 22.40 -2.25
N PRO A 165 18.98 21.66 -3.31
CA PRO A 165 19.96 20.60 -3.12
C PRO A 165 21.29 21.11 -2.55
N PRO A 166 21.99 20.33 -1.72
CA PRO A 166 21.64 18.98 -1.26
C PRO A 166 20.67 18.94 -0.08
N GLY A 167 20.18 20.08 0.39
CA GLY A 167 19.36 20.19 1.58
C GLY A 167 20.13 20.06 2.90
N ARG A 168 19.40 20.13 4.01
CA ARG A 168 19.96 19.92 5.35
C ARG A 168 20.31 18.46 5.60
N ALA A 169 21.33 18.19 6.42
CA ALA A 169 21.73 16.81 6.74
C ALA A 169 20.60 16.09 7.49
N LEU A 170 20.27 14.87 7.04
CA LEU A 170 19.33 14.01 7.75
C LEU A 170 20.03 13.44 9.00
N PRO A 171 19.51 13.68 10.22
CA PRO A 171 20.07 13.10 11.44
C PRO A 171 19.97 11.56 11.43
N GLY A 172 20.92 10.87 12.07
CA GLY A 172 20.91 9.40 12.16
C GLY A 172 19.68 8.81 12.87
N THR A 173 19.01 9.58 13.71
CA THR A 173 17.75 9.21 14.39
C THR A 173 16.52 9.49 13.56
N GLY A 174 16.69 10.10 12.36
CA GLY A 174 15.62 10.63 11.54
C GLY A 174 15.21 12.06 11.93
N ALA A 175 14.30 12.64 11.17
CA ALA A 175 13.80 13.99 11.36
C ALA A 175 12.28 14.06 11.18
N GLY A 176 11.62 14.72 12.12
CA GLY A 176 10.24 15.17 11.96
C GLY A 176 10.22 16.55 11.33
N SER A 177 9.33 16.78 10.37
CA SER A 177 9.10 18.07 9.75
C SER A 177 7.68 18.16 9.20
N TRP A 178 7.39 19.18 8.44
CA TRP A 178 6.12 19.38 7.77
C TRP A 178 6.32 20.06 6.42
N VAL A 179 5.43 19.77 5.49
CA VAL A 179 5.28 20.49 4.22
C VAL A 179 3.86 21.03 4.13
N GLU A 180 3.65 22.08 3.35
CA GLU A 180 2.35 22.69 3.14
C GLU A 180 2.20 22.98 1.65
N PRO A 181 1.15 22.46 0.98
CA PRO A 181 1.05 22.45 -0.48
C PRO A 181 1.19 23.81 -1.15
N ILE A 182 0.91 24.88 -0.42
CA ILE A 182 0.79 26.22 -0.97
C ILE A 182 1.97 27.13 -0.58
N THR A 183 2.48 27.01 0.65
CA THR A 183 3.49 27.95 1.18
C THR A 183 4.87 27.33 1.38
N ASP A 184 4.93 26.01 1.61
CA ASP A 184 6.16 25.30 1.94
C ASP A 184 6.07 23.84 1.44
N PHE A 185 5.98 23.67 0.11
CA PHE A 185 5.58 22.39 -0.49
C PHE A 185 6.67 21.33 -0.52
N ASP A 186 7.92 21.67 -0.23
CA ASP A 186 9.04 20.76 -0.25
C ASP A 186 10.04 20.97 0.89
N ASP A 187 10.65 19.86 1.31
CA ASP A 187 11.79 19.82 2.22
C ASP A 187 12.91 19.00 1.58
N ALA A 188 14.10 19.57 1.45
CA ALA A 188 15.27 18.85 0.97
C ALA A 188 16.16 18.39 2.14
N TRP A 189 16.51 17.12 2.11
CA TRP A 189 17.40 16.47 3.06
C TRP A 189 18.58 15.85 2.34
N SER A 190 19.74 15.83 2.96
CA SER A 190 20.91 15.15 2.41
C SER A 190 21.29 13.93 3.22
N LEU A 191 21.62 12.85 2.52
CA LEU A 191 22.09 11.60 3.09
C LEU A 191 23.41 11.19 2.41
N ARG A 192 24.45 10.92 3.22
CA ARG A 192 25.70 10.40 2.68
C ARG A 192 25.59 8.89 2.51
N MET A 193 25.72 8.40 1.27
CA MET A 193 25.66 6.99 0.95
C MET A 193 27.00 6.51 0.37
N ARG A 194 27.32 5.24 0.59
CA ARG A 194 28.53 4.55 0.09
C ARG A 194 28.12 3.55 -0.99
N ALA A 195 28.93 3.40 -2.01
CA ALA A 195 28.74 2.38 -3.04
C ALA A 195 28.73 0.98 -2.43
N GLY A 196 27.84 0.12 -2.92
CA GLY A 196 27.69 -1.27 -2.47
C GLY A 196 27.02 -1.46 -1.10
N VAL A 197 26.57 -0.37 -0.46
CA VAL A 197 25.85 -0.43 0.83
C VAL A 197 24.38 -0.17 0.60
N GLU A 198 23.49 -1.06 1.02
CA GLU A 198 22.07 -0.86 0.96
C GLU A 198 21.59 0.09 2.06
N TYR A 199 20.77 1.05 1.67
CA TYR A 199 20.13 2.01 2.55
C TYR A 199 18.63 1.80 2.51
N ARG A 200 18.03 1.83 3.68
CA ARG A 200 16.57 1.86 3.86
C ARG A 200 16.16 3.26 4.25
N ILE A 201 15.18 3.78 3.54
CA ILE A 201 14.65 5.12 3.74
C ILE A 201 13.16 4.98 3.95
N ASN A 202 12.67 5.51 5.05
CA ASN A 202 11.26 5.49 5.39
C ASN A 202 10.73 6.91 5.49
N LEU A 203 9.66 7.18 4.74
CA LEU A 203 8.84 8.39 4.88
C LEU A 203 7.50 8.00 5.49
N SER A 204 7.22 8.51 6.67
CA SER A 204 5.95 8.29 7.39
C SER A 204 5.15 9.59 7.44
N PRO A 205 4.19 9.79 6.52
CA PRO A 205 3.27 10.93 6.59
C PRO A 205 2.31 10.80 7.77
N ALA A 206 1.78 11.91 8.23
CA ALA A 206 0.64 11.90 9.13
C ALA A 206 -0.57 11.19 8.49
N ARG A 207 -1.40 10.55 9.31
CA ARG A 207 -2.52 9.72 8.85
C ARG A 207 -3.41 10.46 7.85
N GLY A 208 -3.71 9.81 6.72
CA GLY A 208 -4.59 10.34 5.67
C GLY A 208 -3.97 11.43 4.80
N ARG A 209 -2.64 11.64 4.87
CA ARG A 209 -1.89 12.57 4.02
C ARG A 209 -1.01 11.82 3.03
N CYS A 210 -0.93 12.36 1.82
CA CYS A 210 -0.06 11.85 0.77
C CYS A 210 1.13 12.80 0.59
N ILE A 211 2.32 12.32 0.93
CA ILE A 211 3.58 13.05 0.79
C ILE A 211 4.53 12.17 -0.01
N THR A 212 5.13 12.72 -1.04
CA THR A 212 6.05 11.99 -1.93
C THR A 212 7.50 12.21 -1.49
N LEU A 213 8.28 11.14 -1.58
CA LEU A 213 9.73 11.17 -1.42
C LEU A 213 10.39 10.91 -2.76
N SER A 214 11.30 11.80 -3.17
CA SER A 214 12.13 11.63 -4.36
C SER A 214 13.61 11.57 -3.98
N LEU A 215 14.33 10.57 -4.50
CA LEU A 215 15.77 10.41 -4.31
C LEU A 215 16.52 10.95 -5.52
N PHE A 216 17.47 11.85 -5.32
CA PHE A 216 18.32 12.43 -6.37
C PHE A 216 19.78 12.04 -6.20
N ARG A 217 20.49 12.03 -7.32
CA ARG A 217 21.93 11.70 -7.40
C ARG A 217 22.80 12.68 -6.61
N PRO A 218 24.01 12.28 -6.23
CA PRO A 218 25.03 13.22 -5.77
C PRO A 218 25.24 14.33 -6.80
N HIS A 219 25.61 15.52 -6.32
CA HIS A 219 25.89 16.70 -7.14
C HIS A 219 24.68 17.28 -7.90
N THR A 220 23.44 16.85 -7.62
CA THR A 220 22.24 17.57 -8.11
C THR A 220 22.29 19.01 -7.58
N ARG A 221 22.24 19.98 -8.48
CA ARG A 221 22.34 21.42 -8.16
C ARG A 221 21.00 22.14 -8.18
N SER A 222 20.01 21.56 -8.89
CA SER A 222 18.65 22.08 -9.01
C SER A 222 17.68 20.91 -9.16
N PHE A 223 16.47 21.05 -8.66
CA PHE A 223 15.39 20.08 -8.89
C PHE A 223 14.71 20.31 -10.25
N ALA A 224 14.79 21.53 -10.78
CA ALA A 224 14.24 21.84 -12.11
C ALA A 224 14.98 21.06 -13.21
N GLY A 225 14.24 20.21 -13.92
CA GLY A 225 14.78 19.36 -14.99
C GLY A 225 15.61 18.15 -14.52
N ALA A 226 15.86 17.98 -13.24
CA ALA A 226 16.55 16.80 -12.73
C ALA A 226 15.59 15.62 -12.59
N ALA A 227 15.95 14.47 -13.18
CA ALA A 227 15.21 13.23 -12.99
C ALA A 227 15.60 12.57 -11.67
N PRO A 228 14.65 12.23 -10.79
CA PRO A 228 14.94 11.46 -9.58
C PRO A 228 15.35 10.03 -9.94
N LEU A 229 16.18 9.42 -9.10
CA LEU A 229 16.54 7.99 -9.18
C LEU A 229 15.35 7.11 -8.82
N HIS A 230 14.62 7.52 -7.78
CA HIS A 230 13.43 6.85 -7.29
C HIS A 230 12.41 7.86 -6.80
N VAL A 231 11.14 7.50 -6.95
CA VAL A 231 9.99 8.24 -6.41
C VAL A 231 9.15 7.27 -5.58
N LEU A 232 8.86 7.65 -4.35
CA LEU A 232 8.00 6.92 -3.43
C LEU A 232 6.75 7.76 -3.17
N PRO A 233 5.62 7.48 -3.84
CA PRO A 233 4.37 8.22 -3.64
C PRO A 233 3.72 7.88 -2.30
N CYS A 234 3.09 8.87 -1.65
CA CYS A 234 2.30 8.72 -0.42
C CYS A 234 3.02 8.10 0.78
N GLY A 235 4.34 8.22 0.85
CA GLY A 235 5.14 7.65 1.92
C GLY A 235 5.39 6.15 1.78
N GLY A 236 6.05 5.57 2.78
CA GLY A 236 6.43 4.15 2.80
C GLY A 236 7.95 3.95 2.81
N TYR A 237 8.39 2.81 2.29
CA TYR A 237 9.79 2.39 2.31
C TYR A 237 10.40 2.41 0.92
N LEU A 238 11.63 2.93 0.87
CA LEU A 238 12.50 2.90 -0.30
C LEU A 238 13.81 2.22 0.10
N THR A 239 14.25 1.23 -0.66
CA THR A 239 15.58 0.65 -0.56
C THR A 239 16.42 1.11 -1.74
N TYR A 240 17.68 1.46 -1.47
CA TYR A 240 18.59 1.89 -2.51
C TYR A 240 20.03 1.50 -2.20
N THR A 241 20.71 0.90 -3.20
CA THR A 241 22.12 0.56 -3.13
C THR A 241 22.86 1.34 -4.20
N PRO A 242 23.69 2.34 -3.84
CA PRO A 242 24.52 3.03 -4.80
C PRO A 242 25.47 2.06 -5.53
N GLY A 243 25.48 2.11 -6.86
CA GLY A 243 26.40 1.33 -7.68
C GLY A 243 27.86 1.79 -7.57
N TYR A 244 28.73 1.13 -8.31
CA TYR A 244 30.16 1.48 -8.39
C TYR A 244 30.33 2.97 -8.76
N GLY A 245 31.19 3.68 -8.02
CA GLY A 245 31.37 5.12 -8.17
C GLY A 245 30.28 5.98 -7.54
N GLY A 246 29.22 5.38 -7.01
CA GLY A 246 28.06 6.08 -6.45
C GLY A 246 28.21 6.58 -5.01
N THR A 247 29.41 6.54 -4.42
CA THR A 247 29.62 7.12 -3.09
C THR A 247 29.46 8.64 -3.15
N GLY A 248 28.57 9.20 -2.32
CA GLY A 248 28.33 10.64 -2.34
C GLY A 248 27.23 11.11 -1.40
N ARG A 249 26.92 12.39 -1.50
CA ARG A 249 25.81 13.03 -0.78
C ARG A 249 24.60 13.08 -1.72
N TYR A 250 23.62 12.23 -1.43
CA TYR A 250 22.32 12.15 -2.12
C TYR A 250 21.36 13.17 -1.54
N THR A 251 20.40 13.60 -2.34
CA THR A 251 19.30 14.47 -1.89
C THR A 251 18.01 13.69 -1.83
N LEU A 252 17.32 13.81 -0.70
CA LEU A 252 15.99 13.31 -0.45
C LEU A 252 15.05 14.52 -0.45
N LEU A 253 14.18 14.61 -1.46
CA LEU A 253 13.19 15.67 -1.56
C LEU A 253 11.84 15.12 -1.11
N VAL A 254 11.29 15.71 -0.06
CA VAL A 254 9.95 15.42 0.45
C VAL A 254 9.02 16.48 -0.08
N THR A 255 7.95 16.08 -0.78
CA THR A 255 7.04 17.01 -1.45
C THR A 255 5.59 16.72 -1.06
N ALA A 256 4.83 17.75 -0.72
CA ALA A 256 3.38 17.63 -0.54
C ALA A 256 2.73 17.22 -1.88
N SER A 257 2.06 16.05 -1.89
CA SER A 257 1.37 15.51 -3.06
C SER A 257 -0.14 15.68 -2.97
N ASP A 258 -0.65 15.91 -1.77
CA ASP A 258 -2.05 16.18 -1.49
C ASP A 258 -2.27 17.70 -1.60
N GLU A 259 -3.21 18.12 -2.42
CA GLU A 259 -3.56 19.52 -2.65
C GLU A 259 -4.31 20.17 -1.47
N ARG A 260 -4.68 19.37 -0.46
CA ARG A 260 -5.40 19.86 0.71
C ARG A 260 -4.57 20.89 1.47
N PRO A 261 -5.10 22.09 1.71
CA PRO A 261 -4.40 23.12 2.45
C PRO A 261 -4.06 22.66 3.88
N GLY A 262 -3.00 23.24 4.41
CA GLY A 262 -2.55 23.04 5.78
C GLY A 262 -1.31 22.15 5.89
N ARG A 263 -0.68 22.25 7.06
CA ARG A 263 0.58 21.58 7.35
C ARG A 263 0.43 20.07 7.38
N GLN A 264 1.20 19.40 6.55
CA GLN A 264 1.28 17.96 6.45
C GLN A 264 2.55 17.49 7.16
N ARG A 265 2.41 16.99 8.38
CA ARG A 265 3.53 16.48 9.16
C ARG A 265 4.02 15.15 8.59
N TYR A 266 5.31 14.93 8.66
CA TYR A 266 5.95 13.68 8.32
C TYR A 266 7.14 13.38 9.24
N HIS A 267 7.58 12.14 9.20
CA HIS A 267 8.83 11.68 9.77
C HIS A 267 9.65 10.99 8.68
N LEU A 268 10.86 11.47 8.44
CA LEU A 268 11.82 10.89 7.50
C LEU A 268 12.96 10.23 8.27
N GLN A 269 13.27 9.00 7.95
CA GLN A 269 14.34 8.24 8.59
C GLN A 269 15.12 7.46 7.53
N ALA A 270 16.43 7.31 7.74
CA ALA A 270 17.29 6.49 6.89
C ALA A 270 18.29 5.72 7.75
N ALA A 271 18.55 4.47 7.38
CA ALA A 271 19.58 3.64 8.00
C ALA A 271 20.23 2.73 6.94
N VAL A 272 21.42 2.23 7.28
CA VAL A 272 22.06 1.15 6.56
C VAL A 272 21.30 -0.14 6.89
N ALA A 273 20.99 -0.95 5.86
CA ALA A 273 20.41 -2.26 6.06
C ALA A 273 21.36 -3.17 6.81
N GLY A 274 20.84 -3.90 7.79
CA GLY A 274 21.59 -4.93 8.52
C GLY A 274 21.80 -6.20 7.68
N PRO A 275 22.63 -7.13 8.13
CA PRO A 275 22.84 -8.41 7.45
C PRO A 275 21.60 -9.32 7.48
N ASP A 276 20.67 -9.06 8.39
CA ASP A 276 19.36 -9.70 8.51
C ASP A 276 18.26 -9.02 7.69
N ASP A 277 18.51 -7.86 7.19
CA ASP A 277 17.54 -7.08 6.42
C ASP A 277 17.52 -7.42 4.93
N MET A 278 18.58 -7.99 4.39
CA MET A 278 18.82 -8.19 2.96
C MET A 278 19.41 -9.57 2.65
N ALA A 279 19.30 -9.99 1.40
CA ALA A 279 19.95 -11.24 0.96
C ALA A 279 21.49 -11.18 1.11
N PRO A 280 22.14 -12.24 1.52
CA PRO A 280 21.61 -13.59 1.69
C PRO A 280 20.93 -13.85 3.05
N GLY A 281 20.78 -12.87 3.91
CA GLY A 281 20.20 -13.03 5.24
C GLY A 281 21.02 -13.89 6.20
N LEU A 282 20.52 -14.05 7.42
CA LEU A 282 21.15 -14.89 8.43
C LEU A 282 20.92 -16.38 8.16
N LEU A 283 21.93 -17.21 8.41
CA LEU A 283 21.76 -18.67 8.27
C LEU A 283 20.88 -19.20 9.41
N LEU A 284 19.83 -19.93 9.07
CA LEU A 284 18.97 -20.67 10.01
C LEU A 284 19.18 -22.16 9.77
N ARG A 285 19.66 -22.88 10.79
CA ARG A 285 19.95 -24.31 10.69
C ARG A 285 18.76 -25.14 11.12
N ASN A 286 18.71 -26.41 10.68
CA ASN A 286 17.69 -27.35 11.15
C ASN A 286 17.73 -27.48 12.69
N MET A 287 16.58 -27.47 13.32
CA MET A 287 16.37 -27.49 14.79
C MET A 287 16.95 -26.27 15.52
N GLU A 288 17.32 -25.21 14.81
CA GLU A 288 17.78 -23.96 15.40
C GLU A 288 16.57 -23.03 15.68
N THR A 289 16.69 -22.28 16.78
CA THR A 289 15.78 -21.15 17.10
C THR A 289 16.61 -19.89 17.17
N ARG A 290 16.24 -18.88 16.40
CA ARG A 290 16.84 -17.56 16.43
C ARG A 290 15.87 -16.51 16.91
N GLY A 291 16.37 -15.50 17.59
CA GLY A 291 15.64 -14.31 17.98
C GLY A 291 16.00 -13.15 17.09
N GLY A 292 15.03 -12.25 16.88
CA GLY A 292 15.21 -10.97 16.22
C GLY A 292 14.25 -9.92 16.81
N THR A 293 14.30 -8.72 16.25
CA THR A 293 13.41 -7.61 16.62
C THR A 293 12.85 -6.97 15.37
N LEU A 294 11.59 -6.60 15.41
CA LEU A 294 10.91 -5.85 14.36
C LEU A 294 10.47 -4.49 14.89
N SER A 295 10.51 -3.50 14.03
CA SER A 295 10.02 -2.17 14.32
C SER A 295 9.11 -1.66 13.19
N GLY A 296 7.83 -1.96 13.25
CA GLY A 296 6.86 -1.65 12.19
C GLY A 296 6.65 -0.17 11.88
N THR A 297 7.14 0.73 12.72
CA THR A 297 7.14 2.18 12.47
C THR A 297 8.52 2.74 12.17
N ARG A 298 9.53 1.89 12.12
CA ARG A 298 10.94 2.22 11.86
C ARG A 298 11.44 1.43 10.65
N ILE A 299 12.70 1.57 10.35
CA ILE A 299 13.36 1.00 9.17
C ILE A 299 13.48 -0.51 9.22
N ASP A 300 13.60 -1.09 10.39
CA ASP A 300 13.71 -2.52 10.66
C ASP A 300 12.31 -3.19 10.63
N VAL A 301 11.86 -3.53 9.42
CA VAL A 301 10.50 -4.05 9.15
C VAL A 301 10.49 -5.47 8.61
N VAL A 302 11.66 -5.99 8.26
CA VAL A 302 11.83 -7.36 7.76
C VAL A 302 13.19 -7.90 8.16
N ASP A 303 13.22 -9.13 8.68
CA ASP A 303 14.42 -9.90 8.90
C ASP A 303 14.43 -11.11 7.96
N LEU A 304 15.52 -11.32 7.25
CA LEU A 304 15.68 -12.37 6.26
C LEU A 304 16.61 -13.48 6.78
N TYR A 305 16.13 -14.70 6.71
CA TYR A 305 16.89 -15.90 7.03
C TYR A 305 17.00 -16.77 5.81
N ARG A 306 18.14 -17.47 5.66
CA ARG A 306 18.32 -18.51 4.64
C ARG A 306 18.53 -19.86 5.30
N PHE A 307 18.04 -20.91 4.62
CA PHE A 307 18.29 -22.29 5.01
C PHE A 307 18.47 -23.17 3.78
N ARG A 308 19.05 -24.32 3.96
CA ARG A 308 19.25 -25.29 2.89
C ARG A 308 18.49 -26.56 3.20
N VAL A 309 17.85 -27.13 2.20
CA VAL A 309 17.18 -28.41 2.21
C VAL A 309 18.05 -29.41 1.43
N GLY A 310 18.46 -30.50 2.08
CA GLY A 310 19.41 -31.45 1.50
C GLY A 310 18.79 -32.45 0.53
N GLY A 311 17.47 -32.66 0.62
CA GLY A 311 16.67 -33.58 -0.20
C GLY A 311 15.21 -33.19 -0.15
N ARG A 312 14.31 -34.05 -0.62
CA ARG A 312 12.89 -33.80 -0.47
C ARG A 312 12.47 -33.89 0.99
N SER A 313 11.97 -32.82 1.56
CA SER A 313 11.70 -32.68 3.00
C SER A 313 10.43 -31.89 3.30
N ASP A 314 9.77 -32.24 4.41
CA ASP A 314 8.77 -31.38 5.02
C ASP A 314 9.46 -30.38 5.96
N VAL A 315 9.24 -29.13 5.70
CA VAL A 315 9.80 -28.01 6.46
C VAL A 315 8.69 -27.34 7.26
N THR A 316 8.95 -27.15 8.55
CA THR A 316 8.09 -26.37 9.45
C THR A 316 8.90 -25.19 9.97
N LEU A 317 8.47 -24.00 9.62
CA LEU A 317 8.96 -22.74 10.17
C LEU A 317 7.97 -22.29 11.25
N THR A 318 8.43 -21.99 12.44
CA THR A 318 7.54 -21.52 13.52
C THR A 318 7.96 -20.16 14.00
N LEU A 319 7.03 -19.19 13.91
CA LEU A 319 7.21 -17.83 14.42
C LEU A 319 6.49 -17.68 15.76
N ARG A 320 7.18 -17.11 16.73
CA ARG A 320 6.62 -16.64 18.02
C ARG A 320 6.98 -15.18 18.18
N GLY A 321 6.02 -14.29 18.33
CA GLY A 321 6.28 -12.86 18.40
C GLY A 321 5.00 -12.03 18.36
N PRO A 322 5.10 -10.76 17.90
CA PRO A 322 3.95 -9.87 17.78
C PRO A 322 2.87 -10.44 16.86
N SER A 323 1.60 -10.19 17.20
CA SER A 323 0.44 -10.73 16.45
C SER A 323 0.38 -10.33 14.99
N SER A 324 0.97 -9.18 14.64
CA SER A 324 1.04 -8.66 13.28
C SER A 324 2.37 -8.96 12.55
N ALA A 325 3.20 -9.86 13.09
CA ALA A 325 4.36 -10.37 12.38
C ALA A 325 3.98 -11.62 11.58
N GLN A 326 4.45 -11.72 10.32
CA GLN A 326 4.18 -12.85 9.43
C GLN A 326 5.47 -13.50 8.93
N LEU A 327 5.37 -14.77 8.52
CA LEU A 327 6.39 -15.46 7.77
C LEU A 327 6.08 -15.41 6.28
N ILE A 328 7.11 -15.19 5.47
CA ILE A 328 7.04 -15.32 4.02
C ILE A 328 8.17 -16.27 3.60
N LEU A 329 7.81 -17.44 3.08
CA LEU A 329 8.74 -18.41 2.52
C LEU A 329 9.00 -18.06 1.06
N LEU A 330 10.28 -18.00 0.68
CA LEU A 330 10.72 -17.61 -0.66
C LEU A 330 11.65 -18.69 -1.23
N SER A 331 11.59 -18.85 -2.56
CA SER A 331 12.58 -19.64 -3.30
C SER A 331 13.94 -18.95 -3.33
N GLU A 332 14.96 -19.62 -3.87
CA GLU A 332 16.28 -19.05 -4.09
C GLU A 332 16.28 -17.78 -4.93
N ASN A 333 15.34 -17.68 -5.87
CA ASN A 333 15.17 -16.51 -6.75
C ASN A 333 14.24 -15.44 -6.16
N GLY A 334 13.85 -15.54 -4.89
CA GLY A 334 12.99 -14.57 -4.22
C GLY A 334 11.50 -14.69 -4.53
N HIS A 335 11.05 -15.70 -5.29
CA HIS A 335 9.62 -15.93 -5.53
C HIS A 335 8.94 -16.45 -4.25
N ARG A 336 7.82 -15.86 -3.91
CA ARG A 336 7.00 -16.28 -2.77
C ARG A 336 6.41 -17.67 -3.01
N LEU A 337 6.70 -18.60 -2.11
CA LEU A 337 6.16 -19.96 -2.11
C LEU A 337 4.97 -20.12 -1.18
N SER A 338 5.04 -19.50 0.00
CA SER A 338 3.97 -19.55 1.01
C SER A 338 4.13 -18.41 2.02
N SER A 339 3.09 -18.14 2.81
CA SER A 339 3.15 -17.18 3.93
C SER A 339 2.17 -17.57 5.03
N SER A 340 2.41 -17.04 6.24
CA SER A 340 1.47 -17.08 7.36
C SER A 340 0.75 -15.75 7.50
N ASP A 341 -0.45 -15.74 8.08
CA ASP A 341 -1.22 -14.52 8.38
C ASP A 341 -0.94 -14.00 9.80
N GLY A 342 0.13 -14.48 10.43
CA GLY A 342 0.53 -14.10 11.77
C GLY A 342 1.55 -15.05 12.37
N PRO A 343 1.85 -14.95 13.70
CA PRO A 343 2.68 -15.91 14.41
C PRO A 343 2.07 -17.32 14.36
N GLY A 344 2.91 -18.33 14.24
CA GLY A 344 2.49 -19.72 14.17
C GLY A 344 3.39 -20.55 13.27
N PRO A 345 3.00 -21.81 12.98
CA PRO A 345 3.72 -22.67 12.05
C PRO A 345 3.36 -22.38 10.61
N LEU A 346 4.37 -22.35 9.75
CA LEU A 346 4.27 -22.39 8.30
C LEU A 346 4.90 -23.68 7.81
N THR A 347 4.14 -24.55 7.16
CA THR A 347 4.60 -25.84 6.65
C THR A 347 4.68 -25.84 5.13
N ALA A 348 5.72 -26.49 4.59
CA ALA A 348 5.91 -26.66 3.16
C ALA A 348 6.69 -27.93 2.86
N SER A 349 6.35 -28.65 1.77
CA SER A 349 7.18 -29.74 1.23
C SER A 349 8.11 -29.17 0.18
N LEU A 350 9.41 -29.23 0.42
CA LEU A 350 10.43 -28.61 -0.39
C LEU A 350 11.39 -29.64 -0.99
N GLY A 351 11.90 -29.36 -2.18
CA GLY A 351 12.98 -30.12 -2.81
C GLY A 351 14.36 -29.70 -2.29
N ARG A 352 15.42 -30.36 -2.79
CA ARG A 352 16.80 -29.92 -2.54
C ARG A 352 17.02 -28.51 -3.08
N GLY A 353 17.53 -27.61 -2.25
CA GLY A 353 17.78 -26.21 -2.65
C GLY A 353 18.10 -25.29 -1.49
N THR A 354 18.31 -24.04 -1.83
CA THR A 354 18.41 -22.91 -0.89
C THR A 354 17.10 -22.17 -0.86
N TYR A 355 16.65 -21.80 0.31
CA TYR A 355 15.39 -21.09 0.53
C TYR A 355 15.61 -19.94 1.49
N PHE A 356 14.72 -18.95 1.38
CA PHE A 356 14.69 -17.83 2.31
C PHE A 356 13.36 -17.81 3.05
N VAL A 357 13.40 -17.30 4.27
CA VAL A 357 12.22 -16.93 5.03
C VAL A 357 12.38 -15.53 5.55
N ALA A 358 11.42 -14.67 5.21
CA ALA A 358 11.33 -13.33 5.76
C ALA A 358 10.34 -13.31 6.94
N VAL A 359 10.78 -12.72 8.06
CA VAL A 359 9.91 -12.32 9.15
C VAL A 359 9.56 -10.86 8.91
N ARG A 360 8.32 -10.56 8.55
CA ARG A 360 7.89 -9.22 8.17
C ARG A 360 6.94 -8.63 9.19
N ALA A 361 7.12 -7.35 9.52
CA ALA A 361 6.18 -6.57 10.29
C ALA A 361 5.03 -6.07 9.40
N GLU A 362 3.79 -6.45 9.72
CA GLU A 362 2.60 -5.79 9.16
C GLU A 362 2.10 -4.71 10.10
N SER A 363 1.49 -3.64 9.53
CA SER A 363 0.69 -2.61 10.22
C SER A 363 1.18 -2.22 11.62
N GLY A 364 2.46 -1.85 11.77
CA GLY A 364 2.98 -1.39 13.05
C GLY A 364 3.45 -2.51 14.01
N ALA A 365 3.58 -3.76 13.56
CA ALA A 365 4.20 -4.81 14.33
C ALA A 365 5.58 -4.38 14.82
N ARG A 366 5.79 -4.43 16.12
CA ARG A 366 7.06 -4.14 16.76
C ARG A 366 7.27 -5.03 17.96
N GLY A 367 8.50 -5.41 18.18
CA GLY A 367 8.87 -6.22 19.35
C GLY A 367 9.82 -7.35 18.99
N ARG A 368 10.17 -8.11 20.02
CA ARG A 368 11.03 -9.27 19.86
C ARG A 368 10.23 -10.45 19.32
N TYR A 369 10.86 -11.26 18.49
CA TYR A 369 10.31 -12.51 18.02
C TYR A 369 11.35 -13.64 18.13
N ARG A 370 10.88 -14.87 17.89
CA ARG A 370 11.71 -16.07 17.72
C ARG A 370 11.21 -16.83 16.51
N ILE A 371 12.13 -17.25 15.66
CA ILE A 371 11.88 -18.13 14.51
C ILE A 371 12.63 -19.44 14.73
N SER A 372 11.96 -20.54 14.45
CA SER A 372 12.60 -21.87 14.46
C SER A 372 12.34 -22.62 13.16
N LEU A 373 13.30 -23.45 12.77
CA LEU A 373 13.23 -24.31 11.60
C LEU A 373 13.27 -25.76 12.05
N LEU A 374 12.31 -26.56 11.56
CA LEU A 374 12.31 -28.01 11.66
C LEU A 374 12.20 -28.59 10.24
N GLU A 375 13.26 -29.22 9.77
CA GLU A 375 13.30 -29.97 8.52
C GLU A 375 13.21 -31.48 8.83
N ARG A 376 12.26 -32.15 8.18
CA ARG A 376 12.12 -33.59 8.23
C ARG A 376 12.20 -34.15 6.82
N GLY A 377 13.18 -35.02 6.54
CA GLY A 377 13.26 -35.73 5.28
C GLY A 377 11.99 -36.56 5.04
N LEU A 378 11.46 -36.53 3.83
CA LEU A 378 10.32 -37.36 3.46
C LEU A 378 10.73 -38.81 3.44
N THR A 379 9.89 -39.69 4.02
CA THR A 379 10.10 -41.11 4.06
C THR A 379 9.04 -41.82 3.22
N THR A 380 9.35 -43.06 2.81
CA THR A 380 8.39 -43.96 2.19
C THR A 380 8.48 -45.30 2.91
N THR A 381 7.37 -45.74 3.45
CA THR A 381 7.30 -47.05 4.10
C THR A 381 6.77 -48.08 3.09
N THR A 382 7.35 -49.25 3.09
CA THR A 382 6.91 -50.38 2.26
C THR A 382 6.79 -51.62 3.15
N VAL A 383 5.69 -52.38 3.02
CA VAL A 383 5.47 -53.66 3.71
C VAL A 383 5.32 -54.77 2.69
N LEU A 384 6.02 -55.90 2.92
CA LEU A 384 5.99 -57.06 2.06
C LEU A 384 5.80 -58.34 2.92
N ALA A 385 5.10 -59.31 2.39
CA ALA A 385 4.96 -60.64 2.93
C ALA A 385 5.72 -61.62 1.99
N ASN A 386 6.68 -62.36 2.52
CA ASN A 386 7.61 -63.21 1.73
C ASN A 386 8.23 -62.48 0.53
N GLY A 387 8.59 -61.21 0.69
CA GLY A 387 9.17 -60.39 -0.36
C GLY A 387 8.18 -59.82 -1.40
N SER A 388 6.89 -60.05 -1.25
CA SER A 388 5.85 -59.64 -2.21
C SER A 388 4.73 -58.85 -1.52
N ARG A 389 3.94 -58.08 -2.26
CA ARG A 389 2.70 -57.44 -1.77
C ARG A 389 1.54 -58.47 -1.57
N SER A 390 1.68 -59.68 -2.07
CA SER A 390 0.75 -60.77 -1.85
C SER A 390 1.53 -62.06 -1.68
N ALA A 391 1.19 -62.84 -0.67
CA ALA A 391 1.78 -64.15 -0.38
C ALA A 391 0.68 -65.19 -0.13
N THR A 392 0.88 -66.42 -0.63
CA THR A 392 0.06 -67.57 -0.28
C THR A 392 0.94 -68.54 0.50
N VAL A 393 0.43 -69.06 1.61
CA VAL A 393 1.12 -70.01 2.50
C VAL A 393 0.16 -71.09 2.96
N ARG A 394 0.69 -72.23 3.30
CA ARG A 394 -0.10 -73.36 3.89
C ARG A 394 -0.31 -73.09 5.40
N GLN A 395 -1.37 -73.61 5.94
CA GLN A 395 -1.63 -73.52 7.38
C GLN A 395 -0.42 -74.12 8.16
N GLY A 396 -0.04 -73.43 9.21
CA GLY A 396 1.13 -73.80 10.01
C GLY A 396 2.49 -73.31 9.49
N ALA A 397 2.56 -72.80 8.25
CA ALA A 397 3.79 -72.18 7.72
C ALA A 397 3.97 -70.76 8.27
N SER A 398 5.24 -70.36 8.38
CA SER A 398 5.58 -68.97 8.77
C SER A 398 5.65 -68.07 7.56
N VAL A 399 5.25 -66.82 7.72
CA VAL A 399 5.36 -65.74 6.75
C VAL A 399 6.40 -64.73 7.24
N ALA A 400 7.40 -64.46 6.43
CA ALA A 400 8.32 -63.35 6.70
C ALA A 400 7.68 -62.06 6.29
N ILE A 401 7.37 -61.20 7.27
CA ILE A 401 6.82 -59.85 7.04
C ILE A 401 7.98 -58.86 7.19
N GLY A 402 8.39 -58.26 6.09
CA GLY A 402 9.44 -57.28 6.02
C GLY A 402 8.87 -55.85 5.86
N VAL A 403 9.43 -54.91 6.51
CA VAL A 403 9.15 -53.50 6.37
C VAL A 403 10.45 -52.73 6.08
N ALA A 404 10.38 -51.87 5.07
CA ALA A 404 11.46 -50.95 4.74
C ALA A 404 10.93 -49.50 4.78
N VAL A 405 11.69 -48.64 5.41
CA VAL A 405 11.45 -47.17 5.43
C VAL A 405 12.59 -46.48 4.72
N ALA A 406 12.34 -46.03 3.51
CA ALA A 406 13.35 -45.28 2.77
C ALA A 406 13.63 -43.93 3.44
N PHE A 407 14.89 -43.52 3.38
CA PHE A 407 15.38 -42.25 3.95
C PHE A 407 15.28 -42.12 5.49
N SER A 408 15.16 -43.25 6.21
CA SER A 408 15.28 -43.28 7.65
C SER A 408 16.00 -44.51 8.13
N SER A 409 16.95 -44.36 9.04
CA SER A 409 17.72 -45.45 9.67
C SER A 409 17.40 -45.63 11.16
N ALA A 410 16.37 -44.92 11.64
CA ALA A 410 15.95 -44.99 13.04
C ALA A 410 14.46 -44.75 13.16
N GLY A 411 13.88 -45.18 14.28
CA GLY A 411 12.49 -44.97 14.61
C GLY A 411 11.71 -46.26 14.85
N VAL A 412 10.40 -46.11 14.96
CA VAL A 412 9.48 -47.23 15.25
C VAL A 412 8.44 -47.35 14.17
N VAL A 413 8.29 -48.58 13.65
CA VAL A 413 7.21 -48.95 12.74
C VAL A 413 6.10 -49.62 13.52
N ARG A 414 4.87 -49.27 13.26
CA ARG A 414 3.66 -50.00 13.69
C ARG A 414 3.26 -50.94 12.60
N LEU A 415 3.19 -52.23 12.92
CA LEU A 415 2.77 -53.27 11.99
C LEU A 415 1.45 -53.85 12.51
N GLU A 416 0.39 -53.64 11.76
CA GLU A 416 -0.96 -54.04 12.11
C GLU A 416 -1.39 -55.23 11.23
N LEU A 417 -1.85 -56.29 11.87
CA LEU A 417 -2.39 -57.51 11.23
C LEU A 417 -3.91 -57.52 11.39
N ASP A 418 -4.61 -57.70 10.29
CA ASP A 418 -6.07 -57.82 10.26
C ASP A 418 -6.46 -59.13 9.59
N ARG A 419 -7.57 -59.74 10.05
CA ARG A 419 -8.20 -60.91 9.45
C ARG A 419 -9.48 -60.51 8.73
N PHE A 420 -9.71 -61.09 7.57
CA PHE A 420 -10.96 -60.85 6.84
C PHE A 420 -12.04 -61.85 7.30
N ASP A 421 -13.19 -61.35 7.61
CA ASP A 421 -14.43 -62.08 7.83
C ASP A 421 -15.41 -61.76 6.71
N PRO A 422 -16.00 -62.77 6.02
CA PRO A 422 -16.88 -62.52 4.89
C PRO A 422 -18.16 -61.70 5.20
N LEU A 423 -18.63 -61.73 6.45
CA LEU A 423 -19.86 -61.06 6.86
C LEU A 423 -19.63 -59.64 7.37
N THR A 424 -18.49 -59.42 8.03
CA THR A 424 -18.23 -58.20 8.79
C THR A 424 -16.98 -57.44 8.35
N GLY A 425 -16.23 -58.01 7.36
CA GLY A 425 -15.08 -57.35 6.77
C GLY A 425 -13.75 -57.59 7.50
N TRP A 426 -12.90 -56.58 7.51
CA TRP A 426 -11.58 -56.67 8.13
C TRP A 426 -11.61 -56.35 9.62
N HIS A 427 -11.12 -57.31 10.46
CA HIS A 427 -11.02 -57.17 11.89
C HIS A 427 -9.56 -57.11 12.33
N PHE A 428 -9.28 -56.17 13.23
CA PHE A 428 -7.97 -56.08 13.89
C PHE A 428 -7.67 -57.39 14.63
N TYR A 429 -6.48 -57.90 14.38
CA TYR A 429 -6.00 -59.11 15.05
C TYR A 429 -4.86 -58.81 16.02
N ARG A 430 -3.78 -58.11 15.57
CA ARG A 430 -2.57 -57.89 16.35
C ARG A 430 -1.78 -56.67 15.88
N LEU A 431 -1.12 -55.99 16.85
CA LEU A 431 -0.22 -54.88 16.57
C LEU A 431 1.18 -55.25 17.09
N TYR A 432 2.17 -54.99 16.23
CA TYR A 432 3.58 -55.03 16.59
C TYR A 432 4.19 -53.62 16.52
N ARG A 433 5.11 -53.32 17.42
CA ARG A 433 5.95 -52.12 17.40
C ARG A 433 7.38 -52.57 17.16
N LEU A 434 7.94 -52.29 15.99
CA LEU A 434 9.24 -52.75 15.57
C LEU A 434 10.20 -51.56 15.44
N ARG A 435 11.40 -51.72 15.99
CA ARG A 435 12.48 -50.72 15.78
C ARG A 435 13.12 -50.97 14.43
N LEU A 436 13.42 -49.86 13.70
CA LEU A 436 14.19 -49.93 12.45
C LEU A 436 15.65 -50.26 12.76
N GLY A 437 16.25 -51.09 11.95
CA GLY A 437 17.69 -51.29 11.89
C GLY A 437 18.39 -50.12 11.23
N GLY A 438 19.74 -50.06 11.34
CA GLY A 438 20.56 -49.01 10.73
C GLY A 438 20.47 -48.92 9.20
N ASP A 439 19.96 -49.95 8.54
CA ASP A 439 19.65 -50.03 7.12
C ASP A 439 18.23 -49.59 6.76
N GLY A 440 17.46 -49.09 7.71
CA GLY A 440 16.08 -48.67 7.50
C GLY A 440 15.09 -49.82 7.35
N ARG A 441 15.45 -51.03 7.76
CA ARG A 441 14.61 -52.21 7.63
C ARG A 441 14.28 -52.85 8.97
N THR A 442 13.17 -53.55 9.03
CA THR A 442 12.74 -54.36 10.17
C THR A 442 11.77 -55.42 9.69
N GLY A 443 11.43 -56.38 10.52
CA GLY A 443 10.46 -57.40 10.18
C GLY A 443 10.25 -58.43 11.27
N ILE A 444 9.30 -59.31 11.04
CA ILE A 444 8.97 -60.46 11.90
C ILE A 444 8.74 -61.70 11.06
N SER A 445 8.98 -62.84 11.68
CA SER A 445 8.41 -64.13 11.19
C SER A 445 7.09 -64.35 11.94
N TRP A 446 6.02 -64.42 11.21
CA TRP A 446 4.66 -64.56 11.75
C TRP A 446 4.01 -65.87 11.26
N ARG A 447 3.44 -66.62 12.16
CA ARG A 447 2.66 -67.85 11.85
C ARG A 447 1.20 -67.51 11.98
N PRO A 448 0.43 -67.51 10.85
CA PRO A 448 -1.03 -67.34 10.89
C PRO A 448 -1.73 -68.37 11.76
N PRO A 449 -2.64 -67.97 12.63
CA PRO A 449 -3.31 -68.92 13.53
C PRO A 449 -4.41 -69.71 12.84
N ALA A 450 -4.90 -69.27 11.69
CA ALA A 450 -5.99 -69.92 10.97
C ALA A 450 -5.90 -69.68 9.44
N ILE A 451 -6.55 -70.54 8.68
CA ILE A 451 -6.78 -70.37 7.24
C ILE A 451 -7.62 -69.10 6.99
N GLY A 452 -7.53 -68.58 5.74
CA GLY A 452 -8.29 -67.42 5.30
C GLY A 452 -7.43 -66.28 4.80
N HIS A 453 -8.06 -65.11 4.64
CA HIS A 453 -7.42 -63.93 4.14
C HIS A 453 -6.97 -63.00 5.27
N TRP A 454 -5.72 -62.58 5.17
CA TRP A 454 -5.08 -61.68 6.10
C TRP A 454 -4.50 -60.48 5.37
N ARG A 455 -4.40 -59.35 6.03
CA ARG A 455 -3.66 -58.20 5.55
C ARG A 455 -2.72 -57.63 6.61
N VAL A 456 -1.64 -57.08 6.16
CA VAL A 456 -0.63 -56.43 6.99
C VAL A 456 -0.55 -54.99 6.52
N ARG A 457 -0.69 -54.07 7.46
CA ARG A 457 -0.46 -52.65 7.25
C ARG A 457 0.73 -52.19 8.09
N ALA A 458 1.58 -51.36 7.52
CA ALA A 458 2.71 -50.78 8.22
C ALA A 458 2.63 -49.27 8.18
N SER A 459 2.92 -48.63 9.31
CA SER A 459 3.07 -47.20 9.38
C SER A 459 4.31 -46.80 10.18
N PHE A 460 5.02 -45.81 9.68
CA PHE A 460 6.19 -45.25 10.35
C PHE A 460 5.80 -43.93 11.02
N GLY A 461 5.99 -43.81 12.32
CA GLY A 461 5.58 -42.67 13.11
C GLY A 461 6.47 -41.42 12.96
N GLY A 462 7.54 -41.51 12.15
CA GLY A 462 8.51 -40.45 11.99
C GLY A 462 9.54 -40.38 13.15
N THR A 463 10.46 -39.47 13.00
CA THR A 463 11.45 -39.09 14.00
C THR A 463 11.58 -37.57 14.04
N ARG A 464 12.59 -37.05 14.77
CA ARG A 464 12.91 -35.62 14.71
C ARG A 464 13.36 -35.16 13.32
N THR A 465 13.97 -36.05 12.51
CA THR A 465 14.58 -35.74 11.21
C THR A 465 13.93 -36.46 10.04
N ALA A 466 12.91 -37.27 10.28
CA ALA A 466 12.19 -38.04 9.26
C ALA A 466 10.68 -37.88 9.44
N SER A 467 9.97 -37.60 8.34
CA SER A 467 8.50 -37.47 8.33
C SER A 467 7.83 -38.83 8.55
N PRO A 468 6.62 -38.88 9.13
CA PRO A 468 5.84 -40.10 9.18
C PRO A 468 5.43 -40.54 7.75
N SER A 469 5.21 -41.85 7.56
CA SER A 469 4.70 -42.41 6.30
C SER A 469 3.93 -43.69 6.50
N ASP A 470 2.96 -43.95 5.60
CA ASP A 470 2.19 -45.20 5.56
C ASP A 470 2.74 -46.13 4.49
N GLY A 471 2.80 -47.42 4.84
CA GLY A 471 3.46 -48.46 4.04
C GLY A 471 2.61 -49.20 3.03
N GLY A 472 1.36 -48.79 2.87
CA GLY A 472 0.42 -49.57 2.10
C GLY A 472 0.04 -50.88 2.77
N THR A 473 -0.40 -51.84 2.00
CA THR A 473 -0.93 -53.13 2.50
C THR A 473 -0.25 -54.31 1.78
N ALA A 474 0.18 -55.30 2.54
CA ALA A 474 0.48 -56.66 2.00
C ALA A 474 -0.65 -57.60 2.34
N ARG A 475 -0.98 -58.51 1.41
CA ARG A 475 -2.05 -59.49 1.56
C ARG A 475 -1.42 -60.87 1.77
N ILE A 476 -2.05 -61.69 2.63
CA ILE A 476 -1.64 -63.06 2.89
C ILE A 476 -2.86 -63.95 2.78
N VAL A 477 -2.76 -64.97 1.96
CA VAL A 477 -3.76 -66.02 1.82
C VAL A 477 -3.21 -67.27 2.50
N VAL A 478 -3.94 -67.83 3.45
CA VAL A 478 -3.59 -69.06 4.13
C VAL A 478 -4.57 -70.15 3.67
N SER A 479 -4.04 -71.16 3.02
CA SER A 479 -4.78 -72.36 2.54
C SER A 479 -4.45 -73.55 3.43
N ASP A 480 -5.20 -74.58 3.23
CA ASP A 480 -4.93 -75.86 3.84
C ASP A 480 -3.56 -76.46 3.46
#